data_4a85e290558dbd753443fc8a2468511b
#
_entry.id   4a85e290558dbd753443fc8a2468511b
#
_cell.length_a   1.000
_cell.length_b   1.000
_cell.length_c   1.000
_cell.angle_alpha   90.00
_cell.angle_beta   90.00
_cell.angle_gamma   90.00
#
_symmetry.space_group_name_H-M   'P 1'
#
loop_
_entity.id
_entity.type
_entity.pdbx_description
1 polymer ?
#
loop_
_entity_poly.entity_id
_entity_poly.type
_entity_poly.pdbx_seq_one_letter_code
_entity_poly.pdbx_strand_id
1 'polypeptide(L)'
;MDSPDASALEDDARDKIYGEAHSVKPALQTENVEGAPRKSWSFLQMFLWCVVTLCAGFASAWIGPTLEGELGDKIFSDLRVPRALVGLSMGAVLAGAGAVLQILLQNPLATPGTVGTTAGASLGVIIALLSGTVLQLGGFPLLPLAAFVGAVGVTALVATVAARSRT
;
A
#
# COMPACT_ATOMS: atom_id res chain seq x y z
N MET A 1 -25.06 64.60 19.57
CA MET A 1 -24.04 64.09 18.68
C MET A 1 -23.95 62.60 18.98
N ASP A 2 -24.77 61.86 18.28
CA ASP A 2 -25.00 60.42 18.53
C ASP A 2 -23.84 59.61 17.97
N SER A 3 -23.12 58.89 18.80
CA SER A 3 -22.06 57.98 18.32
C SER A 3 -22.71 56.78 17.67
N PRO A 4 -22.28 56.38 16.47
CA PRO A 4 -22.83 55.21 15.83
C PRO A 4 -22.57 53.99 16.72
N ASP A 5 -23.65 53.18 16.85
CA ASP A 5 -23.69 51.99 17.65
C ASP A 5 -22.59 50.99 17.19
N ALA A 6 -21.61 50.73 18.05
CA ALA A 6 -20.49 49.86 17.72
C ALA A 6 -20.91 48.42 17.38
N SER A 7 -22.06 47.98 17.91
CA SER A 7 -22.65 46.68 17.62
C SER A 7 -23.16 46.54 16.18
N ALA A 8 -23.74 47.64 15.65
CA ALA A 8 -24.24 47.66 14.26
C ALA A 8 -23.10 47.63 13.23
N LEU A 9 -21.96 48.23 13.56
CA LEU A 9 -20.76 48.19 12.70
C LEU A 9 -20.10 46.82 12.71
N GLU A 10 -20.15 46.12 13.83
CA GLU A 10 -19.59 44.78 13.96
C GLU A 10 -20.42 43.71 13.24
N ASP A 11 -21.77 43.86 13.27
CA ASP A 11 -22.67 42.98 12.53
C ASP A 11 -22.59 43.22 11.00
N ASP A 12 -22.51 44.47 10.52
CA ASP A 12 -22.31 44.76 9.09
C ASP A 12 -20.95 44.21 8.58
N ALA A 13 -19.90 44.29 9.39
CA ALA A 13 -18.59 43.71 9.04
C ALA A 13 -18.61 42.16 8.99
N ARG A 14 -19.32 41.53 9.90
CA ARG A 14 -19.52 40.06 9.90
C ARG A 14 -20.27 39.60 8.67
N ASP A 15 -21.39 40.22 8.36
CA ASP A 15 -22.19 39.83 7.21
C ASP A 15 -21.44 39.99 5.89
N LYS A 16 -20.60 41.00 5.76
CA LYS A 16 -19.73 41.18 4.60
C LYS A 16 -18.68 40.05 4.50
N ILE A 17 -18.03 39.69 5.60
CA ILE A 17 -17.03 38.64 5.62
C ILE A 17 -17.65 37.26 5.32
N TYR A 18 -18.84 36.97 5.91
CA TYR A 18 -19.55 35.72 5.64
C TYR A 18 -20.12 35.65 4.23
N GLY A 19 -20.61 36.76 3.71
CA GLY A 19 -21.13 36.87 2.34
C GLY A 19 -20.02 36.64 1.30
N GLU A 20 -18.84 37.25 1.48
CA GLU A 20 -17.70 37.01 0.60
C GLU A 20 -17.18 35.60 0.72
N ALA A 21 -17.09 35.02 1.92
CA ALA A 21 -16.66 33.63 2.12
C ALA A 21 -17.60 32.62 1.48
N HIS A 22 -18.90 32.87 1.48
CA HIS A 22 -19.89 32.03 0.79
C HIS A 22 -19.87 32.19 -0.73
N SER A 23 -19.53 33.36 -1.24
CA SER A 23 -19.41 33.62 -2.68
C SER A 23 -18.13 33.01 -3.28
N VAL A 24 -17.03 32.95 -2.50
CA VAL A 24 -15.71 32.42 -2.96
C VAL A 24 -15.70 30.89 -2.96
N LYS A 25 -16.40 30.23 -2.02
CA LYS A 25 -16.45 28.76 -1.96
C LYS A 25 -16.94 28.07 -3.24
N PRO A 26 -18.04 28.45 -3.89
CA PRO A 26 -18.47 27.79 -5.13
C PRO A 26 -17.51 28.04 -6.29
N ALA A 27 -16.90 29.24 -6.38
CA ALA A 27 -15.96 29.58 -7.44
C ALA A 27 -14.68 28.73 -7.36
N LEU A 28 -14.13 28.50 -6.15
CA LEU A 28 -12.96 27.65 -5.95
C LEU A 28 -13.28 26.16 -6.16
N GLN A 29 -14.50 25.71 -5.94
CA GLN A 29 -14.90 24.31 -6.17
C GLN A 29 -15.15 24.00 -7.65
N THR A 30 -15.61 24.97 -8.43
CA THR A 30 -15.86 24.75 -9.88
C THR A 30 -14.59 24.84 -10.71
N GLU A 31 -13.61 25.62 -10.30
CA GLU A 31 -12.37 25.82 -11.06
C GLU A 31 -11.42 24.61 -11.02
N ASN A 32 -11.51 23.75 -10.00
CA ASN A 32 -10.62 22.61 -9.82
C ASN A 32 -11.16 21.25 -10.32
N VAL A 33 -12.38 21.16 -10.83
CA VAL A 33 -13.01 19.87 -11.18
C VAL A 33 -13.07 19.62 -12.69
N GLU A 34 -12.95 20.63 -13.54
CA GLU A 34 -13.18 20.48 -14.98
C GLU A 34 -11.94 20.36 -15.85
N GLY A 35 -10.73 20.15 -15.33
CA GLY A 35 -9.55 20.23 -16.15
C GLY A 35 -8.43 19.21 -15.96
N ALA A 36 -8.52 18.28 -15.05
CA ALA A 36 -7.54 17.22 -15.00
C ALA A 36 -7.88 16.16 -16.06
N PRO A 37 -7.08 16.04 -17.15
CA PRO A 37 -7.30 14.96 -18.10
C PRO A 37 -7.14 13.66 -17.31
N ARG A 38 -8.22 12.91 -17.12
CA ARG A 38 -8.15 11.51 -16.73
C ARG A 38 -7.31 10.84 -17.79
N LYS A 39 -6.03 10.70 -17.50
CA LYS A 39 -5.08 9.99 -18.33
C LYS A 39 -5.58 8.54 -18.37
N SER A 40 -6.46 8.25 -19.33
CA SER A 40 -6.86 6.88 -19.58
C SER A 40 -5.59 6.18 -20.06
N TRP A 41 -5.02 5.40 -19.18
CA TRP A 41 -3.89 4.55 -19.51
C TRP A 41 -4.40 3.63 -20.61
N SER A 42 -3.90 3.84 -21.83
CA SER A 42 -4.27 2.98 -22.94
C SER A 42 -3.97 1.54 -22.56
N PHE A 43 -4.84 0.60 -22.89
CA PHE A 43 -4.61 -0.84 -22.69
C PHE A 43 -3.22 -1.26 -23.14
N LEU A 44 -2.71 -0.63 -24.19
CA LEU A 44 -1.36 -0.81 -24.68
C LEU A 44 -0.29 -0.45 -23.64
N GLN A 45 -0.48 0.61 -22.88
CA GLN A 45 0.45 1.05 -21.84
C GLN A 45 0.49 0.09 -20.65
N MET A 46 -0.68 -0.41 -20.23
CA MET A 46 -0.79 -1.44 -19.18
C MET A 46 -0.14 -2.75 -19.65
N PHE A 47 -0.40 -3.16 -20.89
CA PHE A 47 0.22 -4.34 -21.50
C PHE A 47 1.74 -4.21 -21.55
N LEU A 48 2.24 -3.05 -21.99
CA LEU A 48 3.68 -2.78 -22.03
C LEU A 48 4.35 -2.92 -20.65
N TRP A 49 3.73 -2.35 -19.62
CA TRP A 49 4.25 -2.49 -18.26
C TRP A 49 4.22 -3.93 -17.74
N CYS A 50 3.18 -4.70 -18.06
CA CYS A 50 3.13 -6.14 -17.76
C CYS A 50 4.28 -6.89 -18.45
N VAL A 51 4.50 -6.65 -19.74
CA VAL A 51 5.57 -7.28 -20.50
C VAL A 51 6.93 -6.91 -19.91
N VAL A 52 7.18 -5.64 -19.61
CA VAL A 52 8.43 -5.17 -19.00
C VAL A 52 8.66 -5.86 -17.64
N THR A 53 7.65 -5.97 -16.82
CA THR A 53 7.75 -6.62 -15.50
C THR A 53 8.07 -8.11 -15.63
N LEU A 54 7.39 -8.81 -16.55
CA LEU A 54 7.66 -10.22 -16.81
C LEU A 54 9.05 -10.44 -17.38
N CYS A 55 9.47 -9.62 -18.35
CA CYS A 55 10.82 -9.68 -18.91
C CYS A 55 11.90 -9.41 -17.86
N ALA A 56 11.70 -8.42 -16.99
CA ALA A 56 12.63 -8.12 -15.89
C ALA A 56 12.70 -9.29 -14.87
N GLY A 57 11.55 -9.90 -14.55
CA GLY A 57 11.49 -11.07 -13.69
C GLY A 57 12.25 -12.26 -14.27
N PHE A 58 12.08 -12.55 -15.55
CA PHE A 58 12.84 -13.58 -16.24
C PHE A 58 14.32 -13.23 -16.37
N ALA A 59 14.65 -11.99 -16.74
CA ALA A 59 16.04 -11.53 -16.85
C ALA A 59 16.79 -11.66 -15.52
N SER A 60 16.12 -11.50 -14.38
CA SER A 60 16.72 -11.64 -13.05
C SER A 60 17.29 -13.04 -12.79
N ALA A 61 16.74 -14.09 -13.43
CA ALA A 61 17.26 -15.44 -13.33
C ALA A 61 18.58 -15.63 -14.09
N TRP A 62 18.82 -14.81 -15.13
CA TRP A 62 20.03 -14.87 -15.94
C TRP A 62 21.17 -13.99 -15.41
N ILE A 63 20.87 -13.01 -14.57
CA ILE A 63 21.84 -12.10 -13.97
C ILE A 63 22.46 -12.78 -12.76
N GLY A 64 23.71 -13.22 -12.89
CA GLY A 64 24.48 -13.81 -11.78
C GLY A 64 25.74 -14.49 -12.28
N PRO A 65 26.70 -14.82 -11.39
CA PRO A 65 27.93 -15.50 -11.77
C PRO A 65 27.59 -16.85 -12.41
N THR A 66 28.08 -17.03 -13.63
CA THR A 66 27.96 -18.29 -14.38
C THR A 66 29.05 -19.24 -13.90
N LEU A 67 28.66 -20.29 -13.21
CA LEU A 67 29.54 -21.41 -12.97
C LEU A 67 29.37 -22.39 -14.13
N GLU A 68 30.47 -22.76 -14.77
CA GLU A 68 30.44 -23.72 -15.86
C GLU A 68 30.29 -25.14 -15.31
N GLY A 69 29.50 -25.99 -15.98
CA GLY A 69 29.30 -27.39 -15.69
C GLY A 69 28.03 -27.72 -14.91
N GLU A 70 27.91 -28.97 -14.50
CA GLU A 70 26.74 -29.57 -13.83
C GLU A 70 26.25 -28.78 -12.59
N LEU A 71 27.17 -28.13 -11.89
CA LEU A 71 26.90 -27.31 -10.72
C LEU A 71 26.17 -26.00 -11.11
N GLY A 72 26.53 -25.41 -12.25
CA GLY A 72 25.87 -24.21 -12.78
C GLY A 72 24.44 -24.49 -13.14
N ASP A 73 24.17 -25.62 -13.80
CA ASP A 73 22.79 -26.02 -14.20
C ASP A 73 21.92 -26.30 -12.99
N LYS A 74 22.45 -26.94 -11.95
CA LYS A 74 21.73 -27.15 -10.67
C LYS A 74 21.42 -25.84 -9.95
N ILE A 75 22.36 -24.91 -9.89
CA ILE A 75 22.12 -23.58 -9.28
C ILE A 75 21.06 -22.81 -10.06
N PHE A 76 21.07 -22.92 -11.38
CA PHE A 76 20.07 -22.24 -12.21
C PHE A 76 18.68 -22.83 -11.99
N SER A 77 18.52 -24.14 -12.07
CA SER A 77 17.21 -24.82 -11.96
C SER A 77 16.66 -24.82 -10.53
N ASP A 78 17.50 -25.07 -9.54
CA ASP A 78 17.03 -25.34 -8.17
C ASP A 78 16.99 -24.08 -7.29
N LEU A 79 17.73 -23.03 -7.66
CA LEU A 79 17.79 -21.80 -6.87
C LEU A 79 17.28 -20.57 -7.62
N ARG A 80 17.76 -20.32 -8.86
CA ARG A 80 17.45 -19.07 -9.56
C ARG A 80 16.05 -19.04 -10.11
N VAL A 81 15.62 -20.08 -10.81
CA VAL A 81 14.27 -20.16 -11.39
C VAL A 81 13.20 -20.15 -10.31
N PRO A 82 13.25 -20.99 -9.26
CA PRO A 82 12.25 -20.91 -8.18
C PRO A 82 12.22 -19.55 -7.48
N ARG A 83 13.38 -18.93 -7.25
CA ARG A 83 13.43 -17.60 -6.62
C ARG A 83 12.76 -16.51 -7.47
N ALA A 84 12.97 -16.53 -8.79
CA ALA A 84 12.32 -15.61 -9.72
C ALA A 84 10.80 -15.83 -9.75
N LEU A 85 10.34 -17.07 -9.80
CA LEU A 85 8.91 -17.41 -9.77
C LEU A 85 8.24 -17.00 -8.46
N VAL A 86 8.88 -17.23 -7.32
CA VAL A 86 8.39 -16.78 -6.02
C VAL A 86 8.30 -15.26 -5.98
N GLY A 87 9.33 -14.55 -6.44
CA GLY A 87 9.32 -13.08 -6.50
C GLY A 87 8.19 -12.52 -7.35
N LEU A 88 7.95 -13.07 -8.53
CA LEU A 88 6.85 -12.70 -9.40
C LEU A 88 5.48 -12.99 -8.75
N SER A 89 5.32 -14.16 -8.14
CA SER A 89 4.09 -14.55 -7.45
C SER A 89 3.77 -13.62 -6.27
N MET A 90 4.77 -13.33 -5.45
CA MET A 90 4.63 -12.41 -4.31
C MET A 90 4.27 -10.99 -4.77
N GLY A 91 4.93 -10.51 -5.83
CA GLY A 91 4.61 -9.20 -6.42
C GLY A 91 3.17 -9.12 -6.95
N ALA A 92 2.70 -10.15 -7.63
CA ALA A 92 1.34 -10.23 -8.14
C ALA A 92 0.29 -10.24 -7.01
N VAL A 93 0.52 -11.05 -5.96
CA VAL A 93 -0.36 -11.10 -4.78
C VAL A 93 -0.38 -9.75 -4.05
N LEU A 94 0.78 -9.12 -3.88
CA LEU A 94 0.88 -7.83 -3.21
C LEU A 94 0.18 -6.71 -3.99
N ALA A 95 0.32 -6.72 -5.32
CA ALA A 95 -0.37 -5.78 -6.20
C ALA A 95 -1.90 -5.96 -6.13
N GLY A 96 -2.38 -7.20 -6.18
CA GLY A 96 -3.80 -7.51 -6.03
C GLY A 96 -4.35 -7.09 -4.67
N ALA A 97 -3.66 -7.42 -3.59
CA ALA A 97 -4.04 -7.00 -2.24
C ALA A 97 -4.05 -5.47 -2.09
N GLY A 98 -3.07 -4.78 -2.68
CA GLY A 98 -3.03 -3.32 -2.71
C GLY A 98 -4.23 -2.73 -3.43
N ALA A 99 -4.57 -3.24 -4.61
CA ALA A 99 -5.72 -2.77 -5.38
C ALA A 99 -7.05 -2.95 -4.60
N VAL A 100 -7.24 -4.11 -3.97
CA VAL A 100 -8.43 -4.37 -3.13
C VAL A 100 -8.51 -3.40 -1.95
N LEU A 101 -7.39 -3.15 -1.26
CA LEU A 101 -7.35 -2.21 -0.13
C LEU A 101 -7.66 -0.78 -0.57
N GLN A 102 -7.16 -0.32 -1.70
CA GLN A 102 -7.43 1.02 -2.24
C GLN A 102 -8.92 1.21 -2.53
N ILE A 103 -9.58 0.19 -3.10
CA ILE A 103 -11.03 0.22 -3.37
C ILE A 103 -11.81 0.20 -2.06
N LEU A 104 -11.44 -0.70 -1.12
CA LEU A 104 -12.16 -0.87 0.14
C LEU A 104 -12.08 0.37 1.03
N LEU A 105 -10.90 1.00 1.11
CA LEU A 105 -10.66 2.17 1.94
C LEU A 105 -10.94 3.49 1.19
N GLN A 106 -11.29 3.42 -0.10
CA GLN A 106 -11.48 4.59 -0.98
C GLN A 106 -10.31 5.59 -0.89
N ASN A 107 -9.11 5.06 -0.71
CA ASN A 107 -7.89 5.84 -0.53
C ASN A 107 -6.77 5.28 -1.42
N PRO A 108 -6.30 6.03 -2.42
CA PRO A 108 -5.25 5.57 -3.32
C PRO A 108 -3.88 5.38 -2.64
N LEU A 109 -3.70 5.93 -1.44
CA LEU A 109 -2.47 5.77 -0.65
C LEU A 109 -2.48 4.53 0.25
N ALA A 110 -3.59 3.78 0.28
CA ALA A 110 -3.69 2.57 1.08
C ALA A 110 -2.82 1.45 0.51
N THR A 111 -1.96 0.91 1.34
CA THR A 111 -1.12 -0.25 1.02
C THR A 111 -1.25 -1.31 2.12
N PRO A 112 -0.97 -2.59 1.83
CA PRO A 112 -0.96 -3.62 2.88
C PRO A 112 -0.02 -3.25 4.06
N GLY A 113 1.08 -2.55 3.77
CA GLY A 113 2.02 -2.08 4.79
C GLY A 113 1.43 -1.02 5.74
N THR A 114 0.58 -0.11 5.24
CA THR A 114 -0.04 0.94 6.07
C THR A 114 -1.04 0.41 7.08
N VAL A 115 -1.61 -0.78 6.84
CA VAL A 115 -2.51 -1.46 7.78
C VAL A 115 -1.75 -2.19 8.89
N GLY A 116 -0.41 -2.22 8.83
CA GLY A 116 0.43 -2.83 9.86
C GLY A 116 0.77 -4.31 9.63
N THR A 117 0.39 -4.89 8.49
CA THR A 117 0.67 -6.30 8.17
C THR A 117 2.16 -6.62 8.17
N THR A 118 2.99 -5.74 7.60
CA THR A 118 4.45 -5.90 7.57
C THR A 118 5.08 -5.82 8.94
N ALA A 119 4.64 -4.89 9.80
CA ALA A 119 5.10 -4.78 11.16
C ALA A 119 4.72 -6.01 11.98
N GLY A 120 3.50 -6.51 11.82
CA GLY A 120 3.03 -7.74 12.45
C GLY A 120 3.83 -8.97 12.02
N ALA A 121 4.09 -9.11 10.72
CA ALA A 121 4.92 -10.20 10.19
C ALA A 121 6.33 -10.17 10.78
N SER A 122 6.98 -9.01 10.80
CA SER A 122 8.33 -8.85 11.37
C SER A 122 8.36 -9.18 12.86
N LEU A 123 7.36 -8.72 13.62
CA LEU A 123 7.24 -9.04 15.03
C LEU A 123 7.10 -10.55 15.26
N GLY A 124 6.26 -11.23 14.49
CA GLY A 124 6.08 -12.67 14.57
C GLY A 124 7.37 -13.44 14.32
N VAL A 125 8.14 -13.04 13.29
CA VAL A 125 9.45 -13.65 12.98
C VAL A 125 10.44 -13.41 14.11
N ILE A 126 10.53 -12.18 14.65
CA ILE A 126 11.45 -11.86 15.75
C ILE A 126 11.13 -12.69 16.99
N ILE A 127 9.87 -12.83 17.35
CA ILE A 127 9.44 -13.67 18.49
C ILE A 127 9.84 -15.13 18.25
N ALA A 128 9.63 -15.66 17.05
CA ALA A 128 10.00 -17.04 16.71
C ALA A 128 11.51 -17.26 16.81
N LEU A 129 12.32 -16.30 16.33
CA LEU A 129 13.78 -16.38 16.44
C LEU A 129 14.28 -16.29 17.87
N LEU A 130 13.73 -15.38 18.69
CA LEU A 130 14.09 -15.22 20.10
C LEU A 130 13.70 -16.44 20.95
N SER A 131 12.65 -17.16 20.55
CA SER A 131 12.24 -18.40 21.23
C SER A 131 13.20 -19.56 21.01
N GLY A 132 14.27 -19.37 20.21
CA GLY A 132 15.24 -20.40 19.89
C GLY A 132 14.67 -21.56 19.05
N THR A 133 13.45 -21.44 18.64
CA THR A 133 12.74 -22.45 17.86
C THR A 133 13.04 -22.28 16.36
N VAL A 134 14.25 -22.63 15.96
CA VAL A 134 14.55 -22.93 14.55
C VAL A 134 13.88 -24.27 14.19
N LEU A 135 12.64 -24.43 14.60
CA LEU A 135 11.93 -25.69 14.50
C LEU A 135 11.22 -25.80 13.14
N GLN A 136 11.46 -26.93 12.53
CA GLN A 136 10.60 -27.50 11.50
C GLN A 136 9.47 -28.25 12.23
N LEU A 137 8.28 -27.67 12.25
CA LEU A 137 7.11 -28.40 12.76
C LEU A 137 6.62 -29.32 11.61
N GLY A 138 6.99 -30.62 11.69
CA GLY A 138 6.54 -31.59 10.69
C GLY A 138 7.04 -31.35 9.26
N GLY A 139 8.23 -30.73 9.08
CA GLY A 139 8.78 -30.44 7.75
C GLY A 139 8.40 -29.06 7.17
N PHE A 140 7.53 -28.32 7.84
CA PHE A 140 7.20 -26.95 7.44
C PHE A 140 8.10 -25.94 8.17
N PRO A 141 8.65 -24.93 7.45
CA PRO A 141 9.44 -23.88 8.08
C PRO A 141 8.54 -23.02 9.00
N LEU A 142 8.90 -22.96 10.27
CA LEU A 142 8.11 -22.23 11.28
C LEU A 142 8.13 -20.69 11.09
N LEU A 143 9.21 -20.15 10.49
CA LEU A 143 9.33 -18.71 10.29
C LEU A 143 8.23 -18.10 9.43
N PRO A 144 7.87 -18.62 8.26
CA PRO A 144 6.75 -18.11 7.47
C PRO A 144 5.41 -18.20 8.19
N LEU A 145 5.20 -19.26 8.97
CA LEU A 145 3.98 -19.41 9.76
C LEU A 145 3.90 -18.36 10.87
N ALA A 146 5.00 -18.10 11.57
CA ALA A 146 5.09 -17.06 12.59
C ALA A 146 4.87 -15.66 12.00
N ALA A 147 5.43 -15.39 10.82
CA ALA A 147 5.19 -14.16 10.07
C ALA A 147 3.70 -13.99 9.73
N PHE A 148 3.07 -15.05 9.24
CA PHE A 148 1.65 -15.04 8.88
C PHE A 148 0.75 -14.77 10.09
N VAL A 149 0.98 -15.50 11.18
CA VAL A 149 0.22 -15.31 12.44
C VAL A 149 0.40 -13.91 12.99
N GLY A 150 1.63 -13.39 12.98
CA GLY A 150 1.93 -12.02 13.41
C GLY A 150 1.23 -10.97 12.54
N ALA A 151 1.25 -11.14 11.21
CA ALA A 151 0.56 -10.25 10.28
C ALA A 151 -0.95 -10.21 10.52
N VAL A 152 -1.59 -11.39 10.62
CA VAL A 152 -3.03 -11.50 10.89
C VAL A 152 -3.38 -10.93 12.26
N GLY A 153 -2.59 -11.22 13.29
CA GLY A 153 -2.82 -10.73 14.65
C GLY A 153 -2.79 -9.21 14.75
N VAL A 154 -1.77 -8.56 14.19
CA VAL A 154 -1.67 -7.09 14.21
C VAL A 154 -2.77 -6.46 13.35
N THR A 155 -3.07 -7.02 12.19
CA THR A 155 -4.16 -6.51 11.33
C THR A 155 -5.51 -6.60 12.05
N ALA A 156 -5.81 -7.71 12.70
CA ALA A 156 -7.03 -7.88 13.48
C ALA A 156 -7.09 -6.89 14.66
N LEU A 157 -5.97 -6.66 15.35
CA LEU A 157 -5.88 -5.67 16.42
C LEU A 157 -6.19 -4.26 15.92
N VAL A 158 -5.56 -3.83 14.81
CA VAL A 158 -5.81 -2.52 14.21
C VAL A 158 -7.26 -2.38 13.79
N ALA A 159 -7.84 -3.41 13.15
CA ALA A 159 -9.23 -3.40 12.73
C ALA A 159 -10.21 -3.28 13.92
N THR A 160 -9.95 -3.98 15.01
CA THR A 160 -10.80 -3.91 16.21
C THR A 160 -10.72 -2.55 16.92
N VAL A 161 -9.52 -1.96 17.00
CA VAL A 161 -9.34 -0.61 17.57
C VAL A 161 -10.02 0.44 16.70
N ALA A 162 -9.85 0.34 15.36
CA ALA A 162 -10.49 1.26 14.43
C ALA A 162 -12.02 1.17 14.45
N ALA A 163 -12.59 -0.03 14.65
CA ALA A 163 -14.03 -0.22 14.76
C ALA A 163 -14.58 0.42 16.05
N ARG A 164 -13.84 0.35 17.17
CA ARG A 164 -14.25 0.95 18.45
C ARG A 164 -14.17 2.48 18.45
N SER A 165 -13.31 3.08 17.67
CA SER A 165 -13.17 4.54 17.61
C SER A 165 -14.28 5.24 16.82
N ARG A 166 -15.17 4.48 16.14
CA ARG A 166 -16.30 4.99 15.38
C ARG A 166 -17.63 5.02 16.16
N THR A 167 -17.64 4.50 17.37
CA THR A 167 -18.75 4.55 18.32
C THR A 167 -18.50 5.58 19.40
#